data_cd3e37a8a2b2006d1d074374a8a3eb54
#
_entry.id   cd3e37a8a2b2006d1d074374a8a3eb54
#
_cell.length_a   1.000
_cell.length_b   1.000
_cell.length_c   1.000
_cell.angle_alpha   90.00
_cell.angle_beta   90.00
_cell.angle_gamma   90.00
#
_symmetry.space_group_name_H-M   'P 1'
#
loop_
_entity.id
_entity.type
_entity.pdbx_description
1 polymer ?
#
loop_
_entity_poly.entity_id
_entity_poly.type
_entity_poly.pdbx_seq_one_letter_code
_entity_poly.pdbx_strand_id
1 'polypeptide(L)'
;MSRIIKPEDSRCVMLAVDHGYFLGPTDGLRVPRRTIKSLLHYADSLMLTRGVLRTSVNPAVNIPIVLRVSGGTSIVGEDLSNESIVASIEEAIRLNVTCLALSIFVGSKYEHKTLTNLSKLVDMGEKFGIPVLAVTAVGKEMNRDSRYLGLACRIAAEMGAHVVKTYYCDNFAEVVEGCPVPVIIAGGKKLSQESEALRLAYDALQDGASGVDMGRNIWQSNHPVSMIKAVRSIVHGNANEQEAYEEFLKGSQIETPKEDTIDSK
;
A
#
# COMPACT_ATOMS: atom_id res chain seq x y z
N MET A 1 11.30 -11.39 -0.19
CA MET A 1 10.50 -10.85 -1.32
C MET A 1 9.43 -11.81 -1.79
N SER A 2 9.73 -13.08 -2.07
CA SER A 2 8.78 -14.11 -2.57
C SER A 2 7.50 -14.32 -1.73
N ARG A 3 7.50 -13.94 -0.47
CA ARG A 3 6.27 -13.95 0.36
C ARG A 3 5.32 -12.79 0.06
N ILE A 4 5.81 -11.69 -0.52
CA ILE A 4 5.04 -10.48 -0.85
C ILE A 4 4.64 -10.48 -2.32
N ILE A 5 5.61 -10.57 -3.21
CA ILE A 5 5.42 -10.71 -4.66
C ILE A 5 5.47 -12.20 -4.96
N LYS A 6 4.36 -12.73 -5.48
CA LYS A 6 4.22 -14.17 -5.69
C LYS A 6 5.16 -14.62 -6.82
N PRO A 7 5.95 -15.69 -6.62
CA PRO A 7 6.86 -16.19 -7.66
C PRO A 7 6.13 -16.70 -8.92
N GLU A 8 4.88 -17.12 -8.77
CA GLU A 8 4.09 -17.75 -9.82
C GLU A 8 3.76 -16.80 -10.97
N ASP A 9 3.56 -15.52 -10.65
CA ASP A 9 3.16 -14.49 -11.61
C ASP A 9 3.91 -13.17 -11.44
N SER A 10 4.81 -13.08 -10.47
CA SER A 10 5.55 -11.86 -10.11
C SER A 10 4.64 -10.69 -9.70
N ARG A 11 3.47 -10.99 -9.09
CA ARG A 11 2.46 -10.00 -8.72
C ARG A 11 2.10 -10.06 -7.25
N CYS A 12 1.41 -9.01 -6.75
CA CYS A 12 0.89 -8.97 -5.38
C CYS A 12 -0.39 -8.13 -5.24
N VAL A 13 -1.26 -8.58 -4.34
CA VAL A 13 -2.35 -7.78 -3.76
C VAL A 13 -2.00 -7.48 -2.31
N MET A 14 -1.50 -6.28 -2.05
CA MET A 14 -1.22 -5.80 -0.70
C MET A 14 -2.40 -4.96 -0.21
N LEU A 15 -2.85 -5.23 1.03
CA LEU A 15 -3.92 -4.46 1.66
C LEU A 15 -3.31 -3.42 2.60
N ALA A 16 -3.46 -2.13 2.25
CA ALA A 16 -2.99 -1.01 3.05
C ALA A 16 -4.00 -0.65 4.14
N VAL A 17 -3.63 -0.85 5.40
CA VAL A 17 -4.43 -0.48 6.58
C VAL A 17 -3.63 0.37 7.59
N ASP A 18 -2.57 1.01 7.11
CA ASP A 18 -1.71 1.89 7.89
C ASP A 18 -2.22 3.33 8.03
N HIS A 19 -3.24 3.74 7.28
CA HIS A 19 -3.69 5.13 7.16
C HIS A 19 -3.97 5.84 8.49
N GLY A 20 -4.33 5.11 9.54
CA GLY A 20 -4.61 5.68 10.86
C GLY A 20 -3.43 6.41 11.50
N TYR A 21 -2.19 6.16 11.05
CA TYR A 21 -1.01 6.79 11.64
C TYR A 21 -0.94 8.31 11.39
N PHE A 22 -1.62 8.79 10.35
CA PHE A 22 -1.67 10.22 10.01
C PHE A 22 -3.10 10.77 9.91
N LEU A 23 -4.12 9.92 9.62
CA LEU A 23 -5.52 10.33 9.50
C LEU A 23 -6.31 10.18 10.82
N GLY A 24 -5.80 9.37 11.78
CA GLY A 24 -6.58 8.96 12.93
C GLY A 24 -7.70 7.97 12.56
N PRO A 25 -8.77 7.90 13.35
CA PRO A 25 -9.94 7.07 13.03
C PRO A 25 -10.60 7.58 11.76
N THR A 26 -10.61 6.75 10.72
CA THR A 26 -11.25 7.07 9.44
C THR A 26 -12.27 6.01 9.09
N ASP A 27 -13.24 6.36 8.24
CA ASP A 27 -14.23 5.42 7.77
C ASP A 27 -13.56 4.15 7.20
N GLY A 28 -14.10 2.98 7.53
CA GLY A 28 -13.53 1.68 7.21
C GLY A 28 -12.36 1.24 8.08
N LEU A 29 -11.67 2.14 8.82
CA LEU A 29 -10.59 1.82 9.76
C LEU A 29 -10.83 2.36 11.16
N ARG A 30 -12.05 2.74 11.52
CA ARG A 30 -12.39 3.12 12.90
C ARG A 30 -12.10 1.98 13.88
N VAL A 31 -12.36 0.73 13.47
CA VAL A 31 -12.03 -0.49 14.20
C VAL A 31 -11.24 -1.41 13.26
N PRO A 32 -9.89 -1.26 13.15
CA PRO A 32 -9.07 -1.96 12.16
C PRO A 32 -9.23 -3.49 12.19
N ARG A 33 -9.42 -4.07 13.38
CA ARG A 33 -9.61 -5.52 13.55
C ARG A 33 -10.81 -6.07 12.75
N ARG A 34 -11.92 -5.35 12.68
CA ARG A 34 -13.11 -5.78 11.91
C ARG A 34 -12.78 -5.80 10.41
N THR A 35 -12.20 -4.73 9.91
CA THR A 35 -11.82 -4.60 8.50
C THR A 35 -10.78 -5.62 8.08
N ILE A 36 -9.71 -5.77 8.86
CA ILE A 36 -8.65 -6.74 8.56
C ILE A 36 -9.22 -8.16 8.54
N LYS A 37 -10.03 -8.55 9.54
CA LYS A 37 -10.57 -9.90 9.66
C LYS A 37 -11.35 -10.34 8.42
N SER A 38 -12.14 -9.46 7.81
CA SER A 38 -12.95 -9.79 6.63
C SER A 38 -12.15 -9.86 5.33
N LEU A 39 -11.02 -9.13 5.24
CA LEU A 39 -10.28 -8.94 3.98
C LEU A 39 -8.98 -9.73 3.89
N LEU A 40 -8.40 -10.12 5.03
CA LEU A 40 -7.03 -10.67 5.07
C LEU A 40 -6.83 -11.94 4.22
N HIS A 41 -7.86 -12.76 4.03
CA HIS A 41 -7.78 -13.98 3.25
C HIS A 41 -7.63 -13.76 1.74
N TYR A 42 -7.94 -12.56 1.28
CA TYR A 42 -7.87 -12.17 -0.12
C TYR A 42 -6.64 -11.31 -0.44
N ALA A 43 -5.87 -10.93 0.58
CA ALA A 43 -4.61 -10.21 0.42
C ALA A 43 -3.41 -11.17 0.47
N ASP A 44 -2.36 -10.85 -0.27
CA ASP A 44 -1.08 -11.57 -0.21
C ASP A 44 -0.22 -11.06 0.94
N SER A 45 -0.40 -9.80 1.33
CA SER A 45 0.28 -9.18 2.45
C SER A 45 -0.54 -8.01 3.03
N LEU A 46 -0.24 -7.65 4.29
CA LEU A 46 -0.83 -6.49 4.96
C LEU A 46 0.22 -5.41 5.18
N MET A 47 -0.07 -4.18 4.73
CA MET A 47 0.72 -3.00 5.09
C MET A 47 0.04 -2.26 6.25
N LEU A 48 0.72 -2.18 7.40
CA LEU A 48 0.14 -1.63 8.63
C LEU A 48 1.22 -1.11 9.60
N THR A 49 0.78 -0.42 10.65
CA THR A 49 1.64 0.04 11.74
C THR A 49 1.78 -1.02 12.84
N ARG A 50 2.81 -0.89 13.68
CA ARG A 50 3.04 -1.78 14.83
C ARG A 50 1.86 -1.80 15.82
N GLY A 51 1.17 -0.67 15.99
CA GLY A 51 0.00 -0.56 16.86
C GLY A 51 -1.18 -1.40 16.35
N VAL A 52 -1.49 -1.27 15.05
CA VAL A 52 -2.54 -2.05 14.39
C VAL A 52 -2.19 -3.54 14.36
N LEU A 53 -0.92 -3.89 14.07
CA LEU A 53 -0.47 -5.28 14.09
C LEU A 53 -0.74 -5.96 15.44
N ARG A 54 -0.32 -5.33 16.53
CA ARG A 54 -0.47 -5.89 17.89
C ARG A 54 -1.93 -6.03 18.34
N THR A 55 -2.78 -5.11 17.92
CA THR A 55 -4.16 -5.02 18.45
C THR A 55 -5.20 -5.65 17.52
N SER A 56 -4.90 -5.80 16.25
CA SER A 56 -5.92 -6.06 15.23
C SER A 56 -5.65 -7.29 14.35
N VAL A 57 -4.44 -7.84 14.36
CA VAL A 57 -4.08 -9.06 13.63
C VAL A 57 -3.95 -10.22 14.62
N ASN A 58 -4.62 -11.35 14.32
CA ASN A 58 -4.44 -12.56 15.10
C ASN A 58 -3.04 -13.14 14.82
N PRO A 59 -2.18 -13.34 15.84
CA PRO A 59 -0.82 -13.87 15.65
C PRO A 59 -0.76 -15.30 15.07
N ALA A 60 -1.86 -16.04 15.13
CA ALA A 60 -1.95 -17.37 14.51
C ALA A 60 -2.13 -17.33 12.98
N VAL A 61 -2.39 -16.16 12.39
CA VAL A 61 -2.55 -16.03 10.94
C VAL A 61 -1.19 -15.87 10.27
N ASN A 62 -0.91 -16.74 9.32
CA ASN A 62 0.33 -16.68 8.53
C ASN A 62 0.16 -15.79 7.30
N ILE A 63 0.10 -14.47 7.52
CA ILE A 63 0.10 -13.48 6.44
C ILE A 63 1.38 -12.66 6.48
N PRO A 64 2.05 -12.41 5.34
CA PRO A 64 3.20 -11.52 5.27
C PRO A 64 2.86 -10.11 5.74
N ILE A 65 3.70 -9.56 6.63
CA ILE A 65 3.52 -8.21 7.19
C ILE A 65 4.54 -7.26 6.58
N VAL A 66 4.05 -6.18 6.00
CA VAL A 66 4.82 -5.02 5.57
C VAL A 66 4.63 -3.93 6.62
N LEU A 67 5.63 -3.77 7.48
CA LEU A 67 5.52 -2.88 8.64
C LEU A 67 5.86 -1.43 8.26
N ARG A 68 4.90 -0.52 8.39
CA ARG A 68 5.16 0.92 8.34
C ARG A 68 6.03 1.32 9.52
N VAL A 69 7.28 1.74 9.24
CA VAL A 69 8.25 2.15 10.25
C VAL A 69 8.51 3.66 10.26
N SER A 70 7.99 4.41 9.30
CA SER A 70 8.05 5.88 9.28
C SER A 70 6.74 6.52 9.70
N GLY A 71 6.81 7.74 10.21
CA GLY A 71 5.67 8.53 10.66
C GLY A 71 6.11 9.71 11.52
N GLY A 72 5.21 10.25 12.33
CA GLY A 72 5.46 11.35 13.25
C GLY A 72 4.77 12.66 12.88
N THR A 73 3.92 12.62 11.84
CA THR A 73 3.11 13.77 11.40
C THR A 73 1.65 13.36 11.24
N SER A 74 0.75 14.33 11.19
CA SER A 74 -0.68 14.11 10.99
C SER A 74 -1.28 15.12 10.03
N ILE A 75 -2.50 14.84 9.56
CA ILE A 75 -3.22 15.74 8.63
C ILE A 75 -3.55 17.12 9.23
N VAL A 76 -3.48 17.27 10.55
CA VAL A 76 -3.66 18.55 11.25
C VAL A 76 -2.33 19.28 11.47
N GLY A 77 -1.20 18.63 11.17
CA GLY A 77 0.11 19.24 11.20
C GLY A 77 0.38 20.07 9.94
N GLU A 78 1.42 20.91 10.01
CA GLU A 78 1.78 21.84 8.92
C GLU A 78 2.28 21.10 7.67
N ASP A 79 3.05 20.01 7.86
CA ASP A 79 3.73 19.31 6.77
C ASP A 79 3.82 17.80 7.03
N LEU A 80 3.10 17.04 6.23
CA LEU A 80 3.11 15.57 6.28
C LEU A 80 4.45 14.96 5.83
N SER A 81 5.30 15.72 5.13
CA SER A 81 6.59 15.21 4.66
C SER A 81 7.66 15.10 5.76
N ASN A 82 7.42 15.66 6.95
CA ASN A 82 8.36 15.61 8.06
C ASN A 82 8.28 14.28 8.83
N GLU A 83 8.46 13.16 8.14
CA GLU A 83 8.48 11.84 8.76
C GLU A 83 9.87 11.46 9.31
N SER A 84 9.87 10.63 10.34
CA SER A 84 11.05 9.99 10.93
C SER A 84 10.81 8.49 11.06
N ILE A 85 11.87 7.71 11.31
CA ILE A 85 11.75 6.30 11.70
C ILE A 85 11.22 6.27 13.14
N VAL A 86 10.08 5.60 13.33
CA VAL A 86 9.34 5.53 14.60
C VAL A 86 9.23 4.09 15.14
N ALA A 87 9.75 3.11 14.42
CA ALA A 87 9.85 1.72 14.88
C ALA A 87 11.24 1.19 14.57
N SER A 88 11.87 0.50 15.54
CA SER A 88 13.21 -0.04 15.38
C SER A 88 13.21 -1.38 14.62
N ILE A 89 14.39 -1.77 14.10
CA ILE A 89 14.56 -3.06 13.43
C ILE A 89 14.38 -4.24 14.42
N GLU A 90 14.84 -4.09 15.66
CA GLU A 90 14.67 -5.10 16.71
C GLU A 90 13.18 -5.34 17.00
N GLU A 91 12.38 -4.29 16.96
CA GLU A 91 10.93 -4.43 17.10
C GLU A 91 10.32 -5.14 15.90
N ALA A 92 10.73 -4.80 14.68
CA ALA A 92 10.28 -5.47 13.47
C ALA A 92 10.61 -6.98 13.49
N ILE A 93 11.82 -7.35 13.95
CA ILE A 93 12.22 -8.74 14.13
C ILE A 93 11.32 -9.45 15.15
N ARG A 94 11.09 -8.85 16.32
CA ARG A 94 10.19 -9.43 17.34
C ARG A 94 8.76 -9.60 16.86
N LEU A 95 8.31 -8.73 15.95
CA LEU A 95 6.98 -8.81 15.34
C LEU A 95 6.92 -9.76 14.14
N ASN A 96 8.04 -10.40 13.80
CA ASN A 96 8.16 -11.33 12.68
C ASN A 96 7.66 -10.73 11.35
N VAL A 97 8.06 -9.49 11.06
CA VAL A 97 7.64 -8.81 9.84
C VAL A 97 8.40 -9.34 8.61
N THR A 98 7.77 -9.26 7.46
CA THR A 98 8.34 -9.74 6.21
C THR A 98 9.07 -8.63 5.45
N CYS A 99 8.66 -7.37 5.63
CA CYS A 99 9.22 -6.21 4.94
C CYS A 99 9.02 -4.95 5.80
N LEU A 100 9.94 -3.99 5.66
CA LEU A 100 9.81 -2.66 6.26
C LEU A 100 9.30 -1.67 5.22
N ALA A 101 8.46 -0.75 5.60
CA ALA A 101 7.96 0.30 4.70
C ALA A 101 8.16 1.68 5.30
N LEU A 102 8.64 2.63 4.48
CA LEU A 102 8.73 4.03 4.85
C LEU A 102 8.32 4.94 3.70
N SER A 103 7.91 6.18 4.02
CA SER A 103 7.68 7.19 2.99
C SER A 103 8.95 7.99 2.70
N ILE A 104 9.15 8.31 1.42
CA ILE A 104 10.09 9.32 0.95
C ILE A 104 9.31 10.45 0.27
N PHE A 105 9.81 11.67 0.39
CA PHE A 105 9.13 12.88 -0.11
C PHE A 105 10.12 13.68 -0.96
N VAL A 106 10.38 13.20 -2.17
CA VAL A 106 11.26 13.85 -3.15
C VAL A 106 10.70 15.22 -3.50
N GLY A 107 11.55 16.25 -3.54
CA GLY A 107 11.16 17.63 -3.80
C GLY A 107 10.51 18.37 -2.62
N SER A 108 10.33 17.74 -1.45
CA SER A 108 9.81 18.40 -0.26
C SER A 108 10.92 19.08 0.57
N LYS A 109 10.53 19.93 1.50
CA LYS A 109 11.45 20.52 2.49
C LYS A 109 12.25 19.48 3.27
N TYR A 110 11.71 18.27 3.44
CA TYR A 110 12.32 17.19 4.21
C TYR A 110 12.87 16.05 3.34
N GLU A 111 13.10 16.30 2.06
CA GLU A 111 13.65 15.33 1.11
C GLU A 111 14.90 14.64 1.66
N HIS A 112 15.93 15.42 2.01
CA HIS A 112 17.19 14.89 2.53
C HIS A 112 17.00 13.98 3.74
N LYS A 113 16.12 14.38 4.67
CA LYS A 113 15.80 13.60 5.87
C LYS A 113 15.18 12.24 5.50
N THR A 114 14.19 12.24 4.60
CA THR A 114 13.45 11.02 4.25
C THR A 114 14.30 10.08 3.40
N LEU A 115 15.13 10.59 2.50
CA LEU A 115 16.08 9.79 1.73
C LEU A 115 17.19 9.21 2.62
N THR A 116 17.72 9.99 3.58
CA THR A 116 18.69 9.48 4.56
C THR A 116 18.07 8.39 5.45
N ASN A 117 16.80 8.52 5.82
CA ASN A 117 16.06 7.47 6.54
C ASN A 117 15.95 6.20 5.71
N LEU A 118 15.68 6.31 4.40
CA LEU A 118 15.65 5.16 3.48
C LEU A 118 16.99 4.43 3.46
N SER A 119 18.09 5.13 3.22
CA SER A 119 19.43 4.53 3.17
C SER A 119 19.76 3.78 4.47
N LYS A 120 19.57 4.43 5.62
CA LYS A 120 19.81 3.79 6.92
C LYS A 120 18.93 2.56 7.16
N LEU A 121 17.67 2.61 6.72
CA LEU A 121 16.76 1.49 6.87
C LEU A 121 17.13 0.33 5.95
N VAL A 122 17.62 0.61 4.73
CA VAL A 122 18.14 -0.39 3.81
C VAL A 122 19.35 -1.09 4.41
N ASP A 123 20.35 -0.35 4.91
CA ASP A 123 21.55 -0.94 5.56
C ASP A 123 21.15 -1.86 6.73
N MET A 124 20.18 -1.45 7.53
CA MET A 124 19.69 -2.27 8.63
C MET A 124 18.89 -3.48 8.13
N GLY A 125 18.04 -3.29 7.11
CA GLY A 125 17.28 -4.37 6.48
C GLY A 125 18.19 -5.45 5.90
N GLU A 126 19.21 -5.05 5.15
CA GLU A 126 20.24 -5.94 4.58
C GLU A 126 20.94 -6.76 5.67
N LYS A 127 21.35 -6.11 6.75
CA LYS A 127 22.02 -6.78 7.89
C LYS A 127 21.19 -7.92 8.47
N PHE A 128 19.86 -7.82 8.46
CA PHE A 128 18.95 -8.81 9.05
C PHE A 128 18.12 -9.59 8.01
N GLY A 129 18.38 -9.38 6.72
CA GLY A 129 17.66 -10.06 5.65
C GLY A 129 16.19 -9.65 5.51
N ILE A 130 15.82 -8.42 5.90
CA ILE A 130 14.46 -7.88 5.82
C ILE A 130 14.41 -6.82 4.70
N PRO A 131 13.69 -7.07 3.59
CA PRO A 131 13.61 -6.13 2.50
C PRO A 131 12.89 -4.82 2.90
N VAL A 132 13.16 -3.76 2.14
CA VAL A 132 12.61 -2.42 2.35
C VAL A 132 11.77 -2.00 1.16
N LEU A 133 10.54 -1.56 1.43
CA LEU A 133 9.61 -0.95 0.51
C LEU A 133 9.63 0.57 0.71
N ALA A 134 9.97 1.32 -0.34
CA ALA A 134 9.87 2.77 -0.34
C ALA A 134 8.52 3.22 -0.90
N VAL A 135 7.80 4.05 -0.16
CA VAL A 135 6.56 4.69 -0.62
C VAL A 135 6.93 6.09 -1.11
N THR A 136 6.80 6.35 -2.40
CA THR A 136 6.99 7.70 -2.95
C THR A 136 5.75 8.54 -2.64
N ALA A 137 5.87 9.43 -1.70
CA ALA A 137 4.80 10.36 -1.36
C ALA A 137 5.05 11.70 -2.08
N VAL A 138 4.01 12.22 -2.71
CA VAL A 138 4.10 13.47 -3.49
C VAL A 138 3.84 14.65 -2.56
N GLY A 139 4.74 15.63 -2.55
CA GLY A 139 4.54 16.91 -1.87
C GLY A 139 3.33 17.66 -2.45
N LYS A 140 2.78 18.61 -1.68
CA LYS A 140 1.56 19.35 -2.06
C LYS A 140 1.70 20.15 -3.36
N GLU A 141 2.92 20.55 -3.71
CA GLU A 141 3.25 21.43 -4.84
C GLU A 141 3.73 20.66 -6.08
N MET A 142 3.81 19.31 -6.01
CA MET A 142 4.34 18.51 -7.09
C MET A 142 3.23 17.82 -7.87
N ASN A 143 3.33 17.81 -9.19
CA ASN A 143 2.42 17.05 -10.06
C ASN A 143 2.71 15.55 -9.96
N ARG A 144 1.68 14.74 -10.13
CA ARG A 144 1.81 13.29 -10.23
C ARG A 144 1.92 12.88 -11.69
N ASP A 145 2.96 13.33 -12.35
CA ASP A 145 3.28 12.97 -13.74
C ASP A 145 4.40 11.92 -13.80
N SER A 146 4.59 11.31 -14.98
CA SER A 146 5.57 10.24 -15.19
C SER A 146 7.00 10.70 -14.91
N ARG A 147 7.34 11.93 -15.25
CA ARG A 147 8.68 12.49 -15.00
C ARG A 147 9.01 12.56 -13.52
N TYR A 148 8.08 13.12 -12.71
CA TYR A 148 8.30 13.26 -11.26
C TYR A 148 8.24 11.89 -10.55
N LEU A 149 7.24 11.05 -10.88
CA LEU A 149 7.12 9.72 -10.25
C LEU A 149 8.29 8.83 -10.68
N GLY A 150 8.73 8.89 -11.93
CA GLY A 150 9.92 8.19 -12.43
C GLY A 150 11.19 8.61 -11.68
N LEU A 151 11.38 9.92 -11.47
CA LEU A 151 12.48 10.44 -10.65
C LEU A 151 12.45 9.86 -9.23
N ALA A 152 11.30 9.93 -8.56
CA ALA A 152 11.17 9.47 -7.18
C ALA A 152 11.37 7.94 -7.06
N CYS A 153 10.81 7.15 -8.01
CA CYS A 153 11.00 5.70 -8.05
C CYS A 153 12.45 5.32 -8.30
N ARG A 154 13.13 6.01 -9.24
CA ARG A 154 14.53 5.76 -9.53
C ARG A 154 15.43 6.10 -8.36
N ILE A 155 15.25 7.24 -7.70
CA ILE A 155 15.99 7.60 -6.49
C ILE A 155 15.79 6.54 -5.40
N ALA A 156 14.55 6.10 -5.16
CA ALA A 156 14.28 5.05 -4.17
C ALA A 156 15.05 3.76 -4.45
N ALA A 157 15.05 3.31 -5.70
CA ALA A 157 15.76 2.11 -6.13
C ALA A 157 17.29 2.25 -6.01
N GLU A 158 17.85 3.38 -6.45
CA GLU A 158 19.30 3.66 -6.34
C GLU A 158 19.77 3.78 -4.87
N MET A 159 18.87 4.18 -3.96
CA MET A 159 19.11 4.18 -2.52
C MET A 159 18.95 2.80 -1.87
N GLY A 160 18.67 1.76 -2.65
CA GLY A 160 18.63 0.37 -2.22
C GLY A 160 17.24 -0.17 -1.82
N ALA A 161 16.16 0.55 -2.10
CA ALA A 161 14.82 -0.02 -1.91
C ALA A 161 14.64 -1.30 -2.73
N HIS A 162 14.00 -2.32 -2.16
CA HIS A 162 13.76 -3.61 -2.83
C HIS A 162 12.47 -3.61 -3.63
N VAL A 163 11.54 -2.74 -3.27
CA VAL A 163 10.24 -2.51 -3.93
C VAL A 163 9.90 -1.03 -3.79
N VAL A 164 9.28 -0.46 -4.81
CA VAL A 164 8.76 0.90 -4.74
C VAL A 164 7.24 0.87 -4.87
N LYS A 165 6.56 1.58 -3.97
CA LYS A 165 5.13 1.90 -4.08
C LYS A 165 4.97 3.34 -4.53
N THR A 166 4.26 3.54 -5.65
CA THR A 166 4.00 4.88 -6.21
C THR A 166 2.57 5.03 -6.68
N TYR A 167 2.21 6.22 -7.16
CA TYR A 167 0.90 6.46 -7.77
C TYR A 167 0.92 6.09 -9.25
N TYR A 168 -0.25 5.73 -9.77
CA TYR A 168 -0.46 5.62 -11.21
C TYR A 168 -0.59 7.03 -11.84
N CYS A 169 -0.10 7.19 -13.06
CA CYS A 169 -0.18 8.41 -13.85
C CYS A 169 -0.20 8.09 -15.35
N ASP A 170 -0.44 9.10 -16.17
CA ASP A 170 -0.27 8.97 -17.62
C ASP A 170 1.19 8.59 -17.94
N ASN A 171 1.40 7.76 -18.99
CA ASN A 171 2.71 7.21 -19.38
C ASN A 171 3.41 6.42 -18.25
N PHE A 172 2.65 5.67 -17.46
CA PHE A 172 3.19 4.93 -16.31
C PHE A 172 4.21 3.85 -16.70
N ALA A 173 4.12 3.31 -17.90
CA ALA A 173 5.12 2.36 -18.42
C ALA A 173 6.56 2.93 -18.37
N GLU A 174 6.74 4.24 -18.62
CA GLU A 174 8.05 4.90 -18.50
C GLU A 174 8.56 4.93 -17.04
N VAL A 175 7.65 5.05 -16.07
CA VAL A 175 7.98 5.02 -14.64
C VAL A 175 8.48 3.63 -14.24
N VAL A 176 7.81 2.59 -14.73
CA VAL A 176 8.19 1.19 -14.47
C VAL A 176 9.51 0.85 -15.15
N GLU A 177 9.67 1.17 -16.43
CA GLU A 177 10.90 0.93 -17.19
C GLU A 177 12.12 1.61 -16.56
N GLY A 178 11.92 2.85 -16.06
CA GLY A 178 12.96 3.63 -15.40
C GLY A 178 13.34 3.15 -13.98
N CYS A 179 12.60 2.21 -13.38
CA CYS A 179 12.79 1.72 -12.02
C CYS A 179 13.34 0.29 -12.01
N PRO A 180 14.58 0.04 -11.57
CA PRO A 180 15.23 -1.30 -11.64
C PRO A 180 14.70 -2.30 -10.60
N VAL A 181 13.72 -1.93 -9.78
CA VAL A 181 13.09 -2.82 -8.80
C VAL A 181 11.57 -2.89 -9.04
N PRO A 182 10.86 -3.92 -8.56
CA PRO A 182 9.42 -4.02 -8.74
C PRO A 182 8.68 -2.76 -8.26
N VAL A 183 7.74 -2.29 -9.08
CA VAL A 183 6.88 -1.15 -8.78
C VAL A 183 5.46 -1.64 -8.51
N ILE A 184 4.88 -1.25 -7.40
CA ILE A 184 3.47 -1.50 -7.06
C ILE A 184 2.70 -0.19 -6.95
N ILE A 185 1.43 -0.17 -7.36
CA ILE A 185 0.66 1.07 -7.32
C ILE A 185 -0.08 1.26 -6.00
N ALA A 186 -0.14 2.52 -5.57
CA ALA A 186 -0.99 2.98 -4.49
C ALA A 186 -2.41 3.25 -5.01
N GLY A 187 -3.45 2.77 -4.31
CA GLY A 187 -4.84 3.06 -4.68
C GLY A 187 -5.28 4.52 -4.53
N GLY A 188 -4.49 5.33 -3.84
CA GLY A 188 -4.82 6.74 -3.66
C GLY A 188 -6.01 7.01 -2.72
N LYS A 189 -6.72 8.13 -2.94
CA LYS A 189 -7.99 8.44 -2.26
C LYS A 189 -9.10 7.52 -2.78
N LYS A 190 -10.18 7.36 -2.01
CA LYS A 190 -11.38 6.66 -2.50
C LYS A 190 -11.87 7.37 -3.76
N LEU A 191 -12.02 6.61 -4.83
CA LEU A 191 -12.62 7.04 -6.10
C LEU A 191 -14.13 7.00 -6.00
N SER A 192 -14.80 7.69 -6.92
CA SER A 192 -16.26 7.83 -6.89
C SER A 192 -16.99 6.53 -7.21
N GLN A 193 -16.38 5.69 -8.06
CA GLN A 193 -16.93 4.40 -8.47
C GLN A 193 -15.92 3.29 -8.30
N GLU A 194 -16.38 2.08 -8.01
CA GLU A 194 -15.56 0.89 -7.90
C GLU A 194 -14.90 0.51 -9.23
N SER A 195 -15.61 0.71 -10.35
CA SER A 195 -15.08 0.49 -11.70
C SER A 195 -13.83 1.33 -12.00
N GLU A 196 -13.75 2.57 -11.50
CA GLU A 196 -12.56 3.42 -11.66
C GLU A 196 -11.34 2.82 -10.93
N ALA A 197 -11.55 2.24 -9.75
CA ALA A 197 -10.46 1.61 -9.01
C ALA A 197 -10.02 0.28 -9.63
N LEU A 198 -10.94 -0.46 -10.25
CA LEU A 198 -10.61 -1.68 -11.00
C LEU A 198 -9.86 -1.35 -12.29
N ARG A 199 -10.30 -0.32 -13.02
CA ARG A 199 -9.57 0.21 -14.18
C ARG A 199 -8.15 0.64 -13.79
N LEU A 200 -7.99 1.42 -12.72
CA LEU A 200 -6.69 1.83 -12.21
C LEU A 200 -5.76 0.63 -11.97
N ALA A 201 -6.27 -0.44 -11.38
CA ALA A 201 -5.50 -1.66 -11.14
C ALA A 201 -5.12 -2.36 -12.44
N TYR A 202 -6.07 -2.46 -13.37
CA TYR A 202 -5.87 -3.10 -14.67
C TYR A 202 -4.83 -2.33 -15.51
N ASP A 203 -5.02 -1.04 -15.71
CA ASP A 203 -4.12 -0.20 -16.52
C ASP A 203 -2.69 -0.23 -15.96
N ALA A 204 -2.53 -0.13 -14.65
CA ALA A 204 -1.21 -0.19 -14.04
C ALA A 204 -0.49 -1.52 -14.29
N LEU A 205 -1.22 -2.65 -14.29
CA LEU A 205 -0.63 -3.96 -14.61
C LEU A 205 -0.28 -4.08 -16.10
N GLN A 206 -1.08 -3.49 -17.00
CA GLN A 206 -0.75 -3.44 -18.42
C GLN A 206 0.53 -2.63 -18.66
N ASP A 207 0.74 -1.56 -17.88
CA ASP A 207 1.93 -0.71 -17.93
C ASP A 207 3.13 -1.31 -17.16
N GLY A 208 3.02 -2.55 -16.65
CA GLY A 208 4.13 -3.30 -16.07
C GLY A 208 4.26 -3.25 -14.55
N ALA A 209 3.26 -2.71 -13.81
CA ALA A 209 3.27 -2.79 -12.35
C ALA A 209 3.28 -4.25 -11.87
N SER A 210 4.00 -4.51 -10.78
CA SER A 210 4.05 -5.82 -10.11
C SER A 210 2.88 -6.03 -9.12
N GLY A 211 1.84 -5.23 -9.19
CA GLY A 211 0.66 -5.37 -8.36
C GLY A 211 0.18 -4.08 -7.73
N VAL A 212 -0.64 -4.23 -6.70
CA VAL A 212 -1.29 -3.12 -6.02
C VAL A 212 -1.08 -3.16 -4.50
N ASP A 213 -0.96 -1.98 -3.90
CA ASP A 213 -1.11 -1.79 -2.45
C ASP A 213 -2.24 -0.80 -2.21
N MET A 214 -3.46 -1.34 -2.12
CA MET A 214 -4.70 -0.58 -2.03
C MET A 214 -5.30 -0.63 -0.62
N GLY A 215 -5.87 0.49 -0.20
CA GLY A 215 -6.56 0.64 1.07
C GLY A 215 -7.97 1.16 0.85
N ARG A 216 -8.15 2.48 0.82
CA ARG A 216 -9.45 3.17 0.78
C ARG A 216 -10.39 2.69 -0.33
N ASN A 217 -9.89 2.39 -1.51
CA ASN A 217 -10.72 1.86 -2.60
C ASN A 217 -11.27 0.46 -2.32
N ILE A 218 -10.67 -0.28 -1.38
CA ILE A 218 -11.16 -1.58 -0.93
C ILE A 218 -12.07 -1.40 0.28
N TRP A 219 -11.53 -0.95 1.43
CA TRP A 219 -12.28 -0.99 2.68
C TRP A 219 -13.28 0.17 2.89
N GLN A 220 -13.29 1.20 2.02
CA GLN A 220 -14.37 2.20 1.93
C GLN A 220 -15.41 1.88 0.87
N SER A 221 -15.28 0.77 0.13
CA SER A 221 -16.40 0.26 -0.69
C SER A 221 -17.54 -0.20 0.22
N ASN A 222 -18.76 -0.12 -0.26
CA ASN A 222 -19.93 -0.68 0.41
C ASN A 222 -19.87 -2.22 0.46
N HIS A 223 -19.11 -2.83 -0.45
CA HIS A 223 -18.88 -4.26 -0.55
C HIS A 223 -17.37 -4.60 -0.59
N PRO A 224 -16.64 -4.44 0.54
CA PRO A 224 -15.18 -4.50 0.55
C PRO A 224 -14.63 -5.89 0.23
N VAL A 225 -15.34 -6.98 0.55
CA VAL A 225 -14.91 -8.34 0.21
C VAL A 225 -15.06 -8.59 -1.29
N SER A 226 -16.16 -8.16 -1.89
CA SER A 226 -16.35 -8.23 -3.34
C SER A 226 -15.33 -7.39 -4.08
N MET A 227 -14.99 -6.20 -3.53
CA MET A 227 -14.02 -5.31 -4.12
C MET A 227 -12.59 -5.90 -4.11
N ILE A 228 -12.14 -6.47 -3.00
CA ILE A 228 -10.79 -7.08 -2.96
C ILE A 228 -10.70 -8.33 -3.84
N LYS A 229 -11.78 -9.11 -3.97
CA LYS A 229 -11.84 -10.25 -4.90
C LYS A 229 -11.71 -9.80 -6.35
N ALA A 230 -12.45 -8.77 -6.75
CA ALA A 230 -12.37 -8.20 -8.10
C ALA A 230 -10.98 -7.61 -8.41
N VAL A 231 -10.34 -6.94 -7.45
CA VAL A 231 -8.93 -6.52 -7.59
C VAL A 231 -8.02 -7.74 -7.75
N ARG A 232 -8.25 -8.80 -6.98
CA ARG A 232 -7.45 -10.02 -7.05
C ARG A 232 -7.61 -10.75 -8.38
N SER A 233 -8.81 -10.77 -8.98
CA SER A 233 -9.02 -11.37 -10.30
C SER A 233 -8.26 -10.65 -11.41
N ILE A 234 -8.10 -9.34 -11.32
CA ILE A 234 -7.22 -8.57 -12.21
C ILE A 234 -5.75 -8.97 -11.98
N VAL A 235 -5.30 -8.93 -10.72
CA VAL A 235 -3.88 -9.09 -10.40
C VAL A 235 -3.38 -10.50 -10.68
N HIS A 236 -4.10 -11.53 -10.25
CA HIS A 236 -3.68 -12.93 -10.35
C HIS A 236 -4.47 -13.77 -11.36
N GLY A 237 -5.70 -13.34 -11.68
CA GLY A 237 -6.59 -14.07 -12.58
C GLY A 237 -6.54 -13.61 -14.03
N ASN A 238 -5.77 -12.57 -14.34
CA ASN A 238 -5.71 -11.93 -15.66
C ASN A 238 -7.08 -11.43 -16.19
N ALA A 239 -8.04 -11.17 -15.30
CA ALA A 239 -9.31 -10.57 -15.68
C ALA A 239 -9.08 -9.14 -16.18
N ASN A 240 -9.82 -8.75 -17.22
CA ASN A 240 -9.87 -7.35 -17.63
C ASN A 240 -10.78 -6.53 -16.69
N GLU A 241 -10.82 -5.21 -16.87
CA GLU A 241 -11.60 -4.31 -16.00
C GLU A 241 -13.10 -4.65 -15.98
N GLN A 242 -13.66 -5.04 -17.13
CA GLN A 242 -15.09 -5.35 -17.28
C GLN A 242 -15.43 -6.67 -16.57
N GLU A 243 -14.63 -7.71 -16.77
CA GLU A 243 -14.79 -9.02 -16.11
C GLU A 243 -14.70 -8.88 -14.58
N ALA A 244 -13.72 -8.12 -14.10
CA ALA A 244 -13.57 -7.85 -12.67
C ALA A 244 -14.74 -7.05 -12.09
N TYR A 245 -15.26 -6.09 -12.85
CA TYR A 245 -16.44 -5.32 -12.43
C TYR A 245 -17.71 -6.18 -12.39
N GLU A 246 -17.88 -7.10 -13.34
CA GLU A 246 -18.98 -8.08 -13.31
C GLU A 246 -18.86 -9.03 -12.10
N GLU A 247 -17.64 -9.48 -11.76
CA GLU A 247 -17.39 -10.26 -10.55
C GLU A 247 -17.76 -9.47 -9.29
N PHE A 248 -17.36 -8.20 -9.22
CA PHE A 248 -17.73 -7.29 -8.14
C PHE A 248 -19.25 -7.19 -8.00
N LEU A 249 -19.99 -6.93 -9.11
CA LEU A 249 -21.45 -6.81 -9.10
C LEU A 249 -22.14 -8.10 -8.64
N LYS A 250 -21.70 -9.27 -9.10
CA LYS A 250 -22.21 -10.57 -8.64
C LYS A 250 -21.96 -10.77 -7.16
N GLY A 251 -20.74 -10.46 -6.70
CA GLY A 251 -20.37 -10.59 -5.29
C GLY A 251 -21.16 -9.64 -4.38
N SER A 252 -21.39 -8.40 -4.82
CA SER A 252 -22.09 -7.37 -4.05
C SER A 252 -23.58 -7.69 -3.81
N GLN A 253 -24.19 -8.51 -4.65
CA GLN A 253 -25.58 -8.97 -4.44
C GLN A 253 -25.69 -10.00 -3.29
N ILE A 254 -24.59 -10.68 -2.96
CA ILE A 254 -24.54 -11.74 -1.93
C ILE A 254 -23.94 -11.18 -0.63
N GLU A 255 -23.01 -10.24 -0.75
CA GLU A 255 -22.33 -9.62 0.38
C GLU A 255 -23.28 -8.64 1.09
N THR A 256 -23.50 -8.82 2.39
CA THR A 256 -24.21 -7.81 3.18
C THR A 256 -23.43 -6.50 3.12
N PRO A 257 -24.09 -5.36 2.76
CA PRO A 257 -23.41 -4.08 2.72
C PRO A 257 -22.76 -3.77 4.08
N LYS A 258 -21.63 -3.05 4.03
CA LYS A 258 -20.98 -2.55 5.22
C LYS A 258 -22.00 -1.75 6.05
N GLU A 259 -22.29 -2.21 7.26
CA GLU A 259 -23.11 -1.42 8.19
C GLU A 259 -22.38 -0.12 8.49
N ASP A 260 -22.97 1.02 8.09
CA ASP A 260 -22.60 2.32 8.65
C ASP A 260 -22.98 2.31 10.12
N THR A 261 -22.11 1.79 10.96
CA THR A 261 -22.26 1.93 12.41
C THR A 261 -22.03 3.39 12.76
N ILE A 262 -23.06 4.21 12.53
CA ILE A 262 -23.31 5.40 13.34
C ILE A 262 -23.77 4.85 14.69
N ASP A 263 -22.83 4.37 15.50
CA ASP A 263 -23.07 4.25 16.91
C ASP A 263 -23.15 5.68 17.49
N SER A 264 -24.38 6.19 17.51
CA SER A 264 -24.77 7.26 18.41
C SER A 264 -24.54 6.77 19.86
N LYS A 265 -23.38 7.09 20.41
CA LYS A 265 -23.21 7.33 21.86
C LYS A 265 -21.91 8.11 22.10
#